data_e56e41dda40b93872ed81a880251b2ec
#
_entry.id   e56e41dda40b93872ed81a880251b2ec
#
_cell.length_a   1.000
_cell.length_b   1.000
_cell.length_c   1.000
_cell.angle_alpha   90.00
_cell.angle_beta   90.00
_cell.angle_gamma   90.00
#
_symmetry.space_group_name_H-M   'P 1'
#
loop_
_entity.id
_entity.type
_entity.pdbx_description
1 polymer ?
#
loop_
_entity_poly.entity_id
_entity_poly.type
_entity_poly.pdbx_seq_one_letter_code
_entity_poly.pdbx_strand_id
1 'polypeptide(L)'
;MNSAVLSLLIAVAVHHSIAGVYDNSRQVTIEGVVAEFHFVNPHPFVVLDANGERWKLELDNLSELVEVGMTKDTLKSGDRVVVSGSPSRSKPPQGLYVRKLDRPSDGFRYEQVGTSPRVQFPSK
;
A
#
# COMPACT_ATOMS: atom_id res chain seq x y z
N MET A 1 16.96 32.56 -11.34
CA MET A 1 15.84 31.66 -11.05
C MET A 1 15.83 31.31 -9.58
N ASN A 2 14.69 31.35 -8.96
CA ASN A 2 14.56 31.16 -7.52
C ASN A 2 14.42 29.67 -7.18
N SER A 3 15.34 29.10 -6.39
CA SER A 3 15.33 27.69 -5.99
C SER A 3 14.10 27.33 -5.14
N ALA A 4 13.52 28.28 -4.41
CA ALA A 4 12.30 28.03 -3.61
C ALA A 4 11.09 27.71 -4.51
N VAL A 5 10.99 28.36 -5.67
CA VAL A 5 9.91 28.08 -6.64
C VAL A 5 10.04 26.67 -7.20
N LEU A 6 11.27 26.26 -7.52
CA LEU A 6 11.53 24.91 -8.03
C LEU A 6 11.16 23.83 -6.99
N SER A 7 11.51 24.07 -5.72
CA SER A 7 11.17 23.14 -4.64
C SER A 7 9.66 22.98 -4.47
N LEU A 8 8.90 24.07 -4.58
CA LEU A 8 7.44 24.03 -4.50
C LEU A 8 6.83 23.21 -5.64
N LEU A 9 7.36 23.36 -6.86
CA LEU A 9 6.89 22.60 -8.01
C LEU A 9 7.13 21.09 -7.84
N ILE A 10 8.27 20.70 -7.26
CA ILE A 10 8.57 19.29 -6.97
C ILE A 10 7.58 18.74 -5.96
N ALA A 11 7.27 19.48 -4.89
CA ALA A 11 6.30 19.04 -3.88
C ALA A 11 4.91 18.81 -4.48
N VAL A 12 4.44 19.72 -5.34
CA VAL A 12 3.16 19.60 -6.05
C VAL A 12 3.17 18.35 -6.95
N ALA A 13 4.26 18.10 -7.67
CA ALA A 13 4.39 16.93 -8.54
C ALA A 13 4.31 15.62 -7.76
N VAL A 14 4.90 15.54 -6.55
CA VAL A 14 4.82 14.35 -5.69
C VAL A 14 3.38 14.07 -5.25
N HIS A 15 2.63 15.09 -4.82
CA HIS A 15 1.23 14.93 -4.44
C HIS A 15 0.36 14.49 -5.62
N HIS A 16 0.58 15.08 -6.79
CA HIS A 16 -0.16 14.71 -7.99
C HIS A 16 0.20 13.31 -8.51
N SER A 17 1.41 12.79 -8.23
CA SER A 17 1.83 11.51 -8.77
C SER A 17 0.99 10.33 -8.24
N ILE A 18 0.56 10.37 -6.98
CA ILE A 18 -0.31 9.32 -6.41
C ILE A 18 -1.69 9.37 -7.10
N ALA A 19 -2.31 10.54 -7.18
CA ALA A 19 -3.60 10.71 -7.84
C ALA A 19 -3.52 10.43 -9.36
N GLY A 20 -2.36 10.66 -9.97
CA GLY A 20 -2.11 10.36 -11.37
C GLY A 20 -1.92 8.87 -11.64
N VAL A 21 -1.39 8.12 -10.66
CA VAL A 21 -1.10 6.70 -10.79
C VAL A 21 -2.31 5.84 -10.45
N TYR A 22 -3.08 6.22 -9.40
CA TYR A 22 -4.18 5.43 -8.88
C TYR A 22 -5.51 6.13 -9.07
N ASP A 23 -6.53 5.36 -9.42
CA ASP A 23 -7.89 5.87 -9.60
C ASP A 23 -8.66 5.79 -8.28
N ASN A 24 -8.70 6.91 -7.54
CA ASN A 24 -9.35 6.99 -6.24
C ASN A 24 -10.88 6.97 -6.31
N SER A 25 -11.47 7.09 -7.49
CA SER A 25 -12.93 6.98 -7.67
C SER A 25 -13.40 5.53 -7.72
N ARG A 26 -12.47 4.57 -7.81
CA ARG A 26 -12.77 3.14 -7.89
C ARG A 26 -12.18 2.43 -6.68
N GLN A 27 -12.83 1.35 -6.27
CA GLN A 27 -12.31 0.44 -5.27
C GLN A 27 -12.38 -0.98 -5.80
N VAL A 28 -11.25 -1.68 -5.71
CA VAL A 28 -11.11 -3.07 -6.14
C VAL A 28 -10.74 -3.88 -4.92
N THR A 29 -11.31 -5.09 -4.80
CA THR A 29 -10.98 -6.04 -3.75
C THR A 29 -10.40 -7.29 -4.39
N ILE A 30 -9.24 -7.72 -3.92
CA ILE A 30 -8.56 -8.92 -4.39
C ILE A 30 -8.17 -9.79 -3.20
N GLU A 31 -8.13 -11.10 -3.43
CA GLU A 31 -7.66 -12.07 -2.46
C GLU A 31 -6.51 -12.85 -3.07
N GLY A 32 -5.45 -13.04 -2.30
CA GLY A 32 -4.28 -13.73 -2.80
C GLY A 32 -3.27 -14.06 -1.72
N VAL A 33 -2.08 -14.43 -2.18
CA VAL A 33 -0.99 -14.87 -1.31
C VAL A 33 0.17 -13.90 -1.47
N VAL A 34 0.71 -13.45 -0.34
CA VAL A 34 1.90 -12.60 -0.33
C VAL A 34 3.08 -13.38 -0.90
N ALA A 35 3.70 -12.85 -1.95
CA ALA A 35 4.95 -13.38 -2.49
C ALA A 35 6.14 -12.70 -1.81
N GLU A 36 6.08 -11.37 -1.65
CA GLU A 36 7.16 -10.57 -1.06
C GLU A 36 6.56 -9.39 -0.32
N PHE A 37 7.20 -9.00 0.78
CA PHE A 37 6.91 -7.75 1.48
C PHE A 37 8.17 -6.91 1.53
N HIS A 38 8.14 -5.75 0.89
CA HIS A 38 9.25 -4.81 0.85
C HIS A 38 9.00 -3.66 1.81
N PHE A 39 9.70 -3.68 2.94
CA PHE A 39 9.55 -2.66 3.99
C PHE A 39 10.61 -1.58 3.78
N VAL A 40 10.39 -0.72 2.79
CA VAL A 40 11.38 0.21 2.23
C VAL A 40 10.82 1.62 2.09
N ASN A 41 11.72 2.61 1.94
CA ASN A 41 11.36 3.98 1.60
C ASN A 41 11.09 4.12 0.10
N PRO A 42 10.24 5.03 -0.35
CA PRO A 42 9.36 5.89 0.47
C PRO A 42 8.09 5.17 0.93
N HIS A 43 7.60 4.23 0.16
CA HIS A 43 6.40 3.48 0.44
C HIS A 43 6.68 1.99 0.45
N PRO A 44 6.51 1.31 1.60
CA PRO A 44 6.49 -0.15 1.61
C PRO A 44 5.44 -0.69 0.65
N PHE A 45 5.70 -1.86 0.10
CA PHE A 45 4.76 -2.50 -0.83
C PHE A 45 4.78 -4.01 -0.71
N VAL A 46 3.67 -4.60 -1.06
CA VAL A 46 3.48 -6.05 -1.10
C VAL A 46 3.41 -6.50 -2.55
N VAL A 47 4.14 -7.56 -2.89
CA VAL A 47 3.93 -8.29 -4.14
C VAL A 47 2.98 -9.43 -3.84
N LEU A 48 1.81 -9.41 -4.47
CA LEU A 48 0.73 -10.37 -4.22
C LEU A 48 0.49 -11.22 -5.45
N ASP A 49 0.38 -12.54 -5.27
CA ASP A 49 -0.09 -13.44 -6.31
C ASP A 49 -1.58 -13.70 -6.12
N ALA A 50 -2.39 -13.34 -7.10
CA ALA A 50 -3.84 -13.48 -7.07
C ALA A 50 -4.36 -13.91 -8.44
N ASN A 51 -5.02 -15.05 -8.50
CA ASN A 51 -5.64 -15.58 -9.73
C ASN A 51 -4.67 -15.66 -10.91
N GLY A 52 -3.43 -16.07 -10.66
CA GLY A 52 -2.41 -16.20 -11.70
C GLY A 52 -1.77 -14.88 -12.12
N GLU A 53 -2.14 -13.77 -11.52
CA GLU A 53 -1.59 -12.45 -11.79
C GLU A 53 -0.78 -11.94 -10.60
N ARG A 54 0.21 -11.13 -10.91
CA ARG A 54 1.06 -10.52 -9.88
C ARG A 54 0.68 -9.05 -9.71
N TRP A 55 0.42 -8.64 -8.46
CA TRP A 55 0.01 -7.29 -8.11
C TRP A 55 1.06 -6.62 -7.25
N LYS A 56 1.26 -5.32 -7.46
CA LYS A 56 2.05 -4.48 -6.55
C LYS A 56 1.07 -3.67 -5.70
N LEU A 57 1.10 -3.89 -4.39
CA LEU A 57 0.22 -3.24 -3.44
C LEU A 57 1.02 -2.21 -2.65
N GLU A 58 0.77 -0.93 -2.90
CA GLU A 58 1.50 0.15 -2.25
C GLU A 58 0.82 0.57 -0.96
N LEU A 59 1.60 0.71 0.12
CA LEU A 59 1.12 1.11 1.44
C LEU A 59 1.47 2.58 1.71
N ASP A 60 1.13 3.07 2.92
CA ASP A 60 1.54 4.40 3.37
C ASP A 60 3.06 4.48 3.52
N ASN A 61 3.60 5.67 3.80
CA ASN A 61 5.04 5.82 3.86
C ASN A 61 5.66 5.02 5.02
N LEU A 62 6.93 4.68 4.89
CA LEU A 62 7.64 3.83 5.83
C LEU A 62 7.58 4.36 7.26
N SER A 63 7.79 5.67 7.46
CA SER A 63 7.81 6.25 8.80
C SER A 63 6.46 6.11 9.51
N GLU A 64 5.35 6.23 8.78
CA GLU A 64 4.03 6.04 9.34
C GLU A 64 3.78 4.58 9.74
N LEU A 65 4.25 3.64 8.92
CA LEU A 65 4.09 2.21 9.25
C LEU A 65 4.93 1.82 10.45
N VAL A 66 6.15 2.34 10.56
CA VAL A 66 6.99 2.15 11.75
C VAL A 66 6.29 2.69 13.00
N GLU A 67 5.70 3.87 12.90
CA GLU A 67 5.03 4.52 14.02
C GLU A 67 3.87 3.70 14.56
N VAL A 68 3.12 3.01 13.69
CA VAL A 68 2.01 2.14 14.12
C VAL A 68 2.47 0.72 14.46
N GLY A 69 3.77 0.45 14.49
CA GLY A 69 4.31 -0.80 14.99
C GLY A 69 4.58 -1.88 13.95
N MET A 70 4.46 -1.57 12.67
CA MET A 70 4.81 -2.53 11.62
C MET A 70 6.32 -2.67 11.48
N THR A 71 6.73 -3.89 11.10
CA THR A 71 8.13 -4.22 10.81
C THR A 71 8.18 -5.01 9.50
N LYS A 72 9.39 -5.28 9.04
CA LYS A 72 9.60 -6.12 7.84
C LYS A 72 9.01 -7.52 7.98
N ASP A 73 8.74 -7.97 9.21
CA ASP A 73 8.21 -9.31 9.49
C ASP A 73 6.70 -9.32 9.70
N THR A 74 6.03 -8.17 9.65
CA THR A 74 4.58 -8.08 9.87
C THR A 74 3.80 -8.88 8.83
N LEU A 75 4.22 -8.81 7.57
CA LEU A 75 3.67 -9.63 6.49
C LEU A 75 4.78 -10.53 5.96
N LYS A 76 4.44 -11.76 5.64
CA LYS A 76 5.42 -12.77 5.21
C LYS A 76 4.95 -13.46 3.95
N SER A 77 5.92 -13.92 3.16
CA SER A 77 5.65 -14.79 2.02
C SER A 77 4.81 -15.97 2.48
N GLY A 78 3.75 -16.26 1.73
CA GLY A 78 2.80 -17.32 2.06
C GLY A 78 1.56 -16.85 2.81
N ASP A 79 1.55 -15.63 3.33
CA ASP A 79 0.36 -15.10 4.00
C ASP A 79 -0.79 -14.92 3.01
N ARG A 80 -1.97 -15.44 3.38
CA ARG A 80 -3.18 -15.20 2.60
C ARG A 80 -3.88 -13.95 3.11
N VAL A 81 -4.16 -13.03 2.20
CA VAL A 81 -4.73 -11.72 2.55
C VAL A 81 -5.87 -11.35 1.61
N VAL A 82 -6.76 -10.52 2.12
CA VAL A 82 -7.82 -9.86 1.35
C VAL A 82 -7.53 -8.37 1.36
N VAL A 83 -7.41 -7.76 0.19
CA VAL A 83 -6.95 -6.38 0.05
C VAL A 83 -7.93 -5.58 -0.78
N SER A 84 -8.27 -4.39 -0.29
CA SER A 84 -9.10 -3.44 -1.03
C SER A 84 -8.32 -2.13 -1.20
N GLY A 85 -8.53 -1.47 -2.32
CA GLY A 85 -7.89 -0.19 -2.56
C GLY A 85 -8.18 0.39 -3.93
N SER A 86 -7.46 1.45 -4.24
CA SER A 86 -7.60 2.19 -5.49
C SER A 86 -6.71 1.56 -6.56
N PRO A 87 -7.30 1.14 -7.71
CA PRO A 87 -6.50 0.47 -8.74
C PRO A 87 -5.61 1.44 -9.49
N SER A 88 -4.50 0.92 -9.99
CA SER A 88 -3.62 1.66 -10.90
C SER A 88 -4.37 2.02 -12.17
N ARG A 89 -4.09 3.22 -12.70
CA ARG A 89 -4.59 3.65 -14.01
C ARG A 89 -3.88 2.95 -15.16
N SER A 90 -2.66 2.48 -14.91
CA SER A 90 -1.86 1.78 -15.92
C SER A 90 -2.28 0.33 -16.06
N LYS A 91 -2.13 -0.22 -17.26
CA LYS A 91 -2.36 -1.64 -17.55
C LYS A 91 -1.17 -2.16 -18.35
N PRO A 92 -0.63 -3.27 -17.97
CA PRO A 92 0.01 -3.65 -16.73
C PRO A 92 1.16 -2.71 -16.39
N PRO A 93 1.78 -2.81 -15.21
CA PRO A 93 1.55 -3.81 -14.18
C PRO A 93 0.32 -3.54 -13.36
N GLN A 94 -0.30 -4.61 -12.83
CA GLN A 94 -1.43 -4.51 -11.93
C GLN A 94 -0.96 -3.88 -10.62
N GLY A 95 -1.58 -2.79 -10.23
CA GLY A 95 -1.23 -2.06 -9.02
C GLY A 95 -2.46 -1.66 -8.22
N LEU A 96 -2.26 -1.52 -6.92
CA LEU A 96 -3.31 -1.10 -6.01
C LEU A 96 -2.69 -0.22 -4.93
N TYR A 97 -3.33 0.91 -4.64
CA TYR A 97 -3.00 1.68 -3.44
C TYR A 97 -3.91 1.18 -2.32
N VAL A 98 -3.30 0.57 -1.30
CA VAL A 98 -4.05 -0.18 -0.27
C VAL A 98 -4.85 0.76 0.62
N ARG A 99 -6.14 0.48 0.75
CA ARG A 99 -7.02 1.12 1.71
C ARG A 99 -7.27 0.23 2.91
N LYS A 100 -7.30 -1.09 2.68
CA LYS A 100 -7.55 -2.08 3.72
C LYS A 100 -6.90 -3.39 3.32
N LEU A 101 -6.22 -4.02 4.26
CA LEU A 101 -5.65 -5.36 4.10
C LEU A 101 -5.98 -6.18 5.34
N ASP A 102 -6.62 -7.31 5.14
CA ASP A 102 -6.94 -8.27 6.20
C ASP A 102 -6.17 -9.57 5.99
N ARG A 103 -5.63 -10.11 7.08
CA ARG A 103 -5.11 -11.49 7.13
C ARG A 103 -6.05 -12.29 8.03
N PRO A 104 -7.05 -13.01 7.45
CA PRO A 104 -8.09 -13.66 8.24
C PRO A 104 -7.58 -14.72 9.21
N SER A 105 -6.45 -15.36 8.90
CA SER A 105 -5.92 -16.46 9.71
C SER A 105 -5.64 -16.06 11.16
N ASP A 106 -5.29 -14.79 11.42
CA ASP A 106 -4.96 -14.32 12.78
C ASP A 106 -5.61 -12.98 13.14
N GLY A 107 -6.43 -12.42 12.25
CA GLY A 107 -7.12 -11.16 12.50
C GLY A 107 -6.29 -9.91 12.31
N PHE A 108 -5.08 -10.01 11.75
CA PHE A 108 -4.31 -8.82 11.41
C PHE A 108 -5.09 -7.95 10.43
N ARG A 109 -5.14 -6.64 10.69
CA ARG A 109 -5.78 -5.67 9.80
C ARG A 109 -4.96 -4.40 9.70
N TYR A 110 -4.74 -3.97 8.48
CA TYR A 110 -4.21 -2.65 8.14
C TYR A 110 -5.31 -1.89 7.40
N GLU A 111 -5.52 -0.62 7.77
CA GLU A 111 -6.47 0.22 7.03
C GLU A 111 -6.06 1.69 7.10
N GLN A 112 -6.45 2.45 6.08
CA GLN A 112 -6.35 3.90 6.12
C GLN A 112 -7.61 4.48 6.74
N VAL A 113 -7.42 5.32 7.77
CA VAL A 113 -8.51 6.08 8.38
C VAL A 113 -8.18 7.56 8.17
N GLY A 114 -8.92 8.20 7.28
CA GLY A 114 -8.56 9.54 6.82
C GLY A 114 -7.26 9.47 6.01
N THR A 115 -6.21 10.12 6.49
CA THR A 115 -4.90 10.14 5.84
C THR A 115 -3.85 9.34 6.59
N SER A 116 -4.24 8.60 7.63
CA SER A 116 -3.30 7.89 8.51
C SER A 116 -3.57 6.40 8.52
N PRO A 117 -2.52 5.57 8.65
CA PRO A 117 -2.71 4.14 8.81
C PRO A 117 -3.15 3.78 10.22
N ARG A 118 -3.96 2.74 10.31
CA ARG A 118 -4.35 2.10 11.57
C ARG A 118 -4.09 0.62 11.43
N VAL A 119 -3.50 0.01 12.45
CA VAL A 119 -3.18 -1.41 12.44
C VAL A 119 -3.77 -2.09 13.66
N GLN A 120 -4.42 -3.22 13.43
CA GLN A 120 -4.84 -4.15 14.46
C GLN A 120 -3.96 -5.38 14.37
N PHE A 121 -3.16 -5.61 15.41
CA PHE A 121 -2.30 -6.80 15.47
C PHE A 121 -3.11 -8.00 15.98
N PRO A 122 -2.63 -9.24 15.70
CA PRO A 122 -3.30 -10.44 16.17
C PRO A 122 -3.46 -10.45 17.69
N SER A 123 -4.61 -10.95 18.16
CA SER A 123 -4.84 -11.19 19.57
C SER A 123 -4.03 -12.39 20.03
N LYS A 124 -3.52 -12.33 21.25
CA LYS A 124 -2.84 -13.48 21.87
C LYS A 124 -3.83 -14.42 22.52
#